data_563ecd52d798e699f2793ae087cedd1b
#
_entry.id   563ecd52d798e699f2793ae087cedd1b
#
_cell.length_a   1.000
_cell.length_b   1.000
_cell.length_c   1.000
_cell.angle_alpha   90.00
_cell.angle_beta   90.00
_cell.angle_gamma   90.00
#
_symmetry.space_group_name_H-M   'P 1'
#
loop_
_entity.id
_entity.type
_entity.pdbx_description
1 polymer ?
#
loop_
_entity_poly.entity_id
_entity_poly.type
_entity_poly.pdbx_seq_one_letter_code
_entity_poly.pdbx_strand_id
1 'polypeptide(L)'
;MRIRPLHKNIVVRPSEEPKNEYGILIVQEEKKSETIGEVISCGEAVQSVAVGNKVLYARYAGSPVTIDGEELTIMHEADILAVLG
;
A
#
# COMPACT_ATOMS: atom_id res chain seq x y z
N MET A 1 -9.07 13.58 -2.78
CA MET A 1 -8.79 12.34 -3.52
C MET A 1 -9.96 12.01 -4.40
N ARG A 2 -9.69 11.81 -5.66
CA ARG A 2 -10.78 11.58 -6.61
C ARG A 2 -11.14 10.14 -6.81
N ILE A 3 -10.34 9.25 -6.29
CA ILE A 3 -10.57 7.84 -6.50
C ILE A 3 -11.20 7.25 -5.25
N ARG A 4 -12.22 6.44 -5.45
CA ARG A 4 -12.90 5.78 -4.36
C ARG A 4 -12.93 4.29 -4.66
N PRO A 5 -12.15 3.50 -3.94
CA PRO A 5 -12.16 2.06 -4.17
C PRO A 5 -13.47 1.46 -3.70
N LEU A 6 -13.79 0.31 -4.27
CA LEU A 6 -15.04 -0.37 -3.96
C LEU A 6 -14.74 -1.70 -3.29
N HIS A 7 -15.72 -2.18 -2.52
CA HIS A 7 -15.65 -3.53 -1.93
C HIS A 7 -14.44 -3.61 -1.01
N LYS A 8 -13.58 -4.57 -1.20
CA LYS A 8 -12.40 -4.75 -0.35
C LYS A 8 -11.14 -4.21 -0.99
N ASN A 9 -11.27 -3.33 -1.94
CA ASN A 9 -10.11 -2.73 -2.58
C ASN A 9 -9.61 -1.56 -1.76
N ILE A 10 -8.32 -1.30 -1.87
CA ILE A 10 -7.71 -0.17 -1.20
C ILE A 10 -6.79 0.53 -2.18
N VAL A 11 -6.59 1.81 -1.93
CA VAL A 11 -5.68 2.63 -2.72
C VAL A 11 -4.49 2.94 -1.82
N VAL A 12 -3.31 2.62 -2.31
CA VAL A 12 -2.08 2.75 -1.54
C VAL A 12 -1.13 3.65 -2.32
N ARG A 13 -0.50 4.57 -1.60
CA ARG A 13 0.57 5.38 -2.17
C ARG A 13 1.89 4.72 -1.82
N PRO A 14 2.61 4.19 -2.79
CA PRO A 14 3.87 3.53 -2.48
C PRO A 14 4.87 4.50 -1.88
N SER A 15 5.61 4.02 -0.92
CA SER A 15 6.70 4.77 -0.32
C SER A 15 7.99 4.10 -0.72
N GLU A 16 8.89 4.86 -1.30
CA GLU A 16 10.12 4.28 -1.77
C GLU A 16 11.23 4.40 -0.77
N GLU A 17 10.96 4.93 0.38
CA GLU A 17 12.02 5.14 1.35
C GLU A 17 12.20 3.91 2.20
N PRO A 18 13.36 3.31 2.15
CA PRO A 18 13.64 2.11 2.94
C PRO A 18 14.05 2.50 4.35
N LYS A 19 13.20 3.17 5.06
CA LYS A 19 13.57 3.64 6.36
C LYS A 19 13.22 2.65 7.43
N ASN A 20 13.94 2.74 8.51
CA ASN A 20 13.71 1.88 9.65
C ASN A 20 12.86 2.54 10.70
N GLU A 21 11.95 3.39 10.26
CA GLU A 21 11.09 4.07 11.21
C GLU A 21 10.31 3.12 12.08
N TYR A 22 10.05 1.94 11.55
CA TYR A 22 9.20 0.99 12.25
C TYR A 22 10.00 -0.14 12.84
N GLY A 23 11.30 -0.02 12.84
CA GLY A 23 12.14 -1.09 13.32
C GLY A 23 12.25 -2.25 12.35
N ILE A 24 11.90 -2.04 11.12
CA ILE A 24 11.95 -3.06 10.09
C ILE A 24 13.12 -2.79 9.18
N LEU A 25 13.97 -3.79 9.04
CA LEU A 25 15.12 -3.67 8.16
C LEU A 25 14.77 -4.27 6.81
N ILE A 26 14.66 -3.41 5.82
CA ILE A 26 14.30 -3.86 4.49
C ILE A 26 15.59 -4.02 3.69
N VAL A 27 15.80 -5.22 3.21
CA VAL A 27 17.02 -5.52 2.48
C VAL A 27 16.98 -4.83 1.13
N GLN A 28 18.04 -4.12 0.83
CA GLN A 28 18.15 -3.38 -0.44
C GLN A 28 18.74 -4.27 -1.49
N GLU A 29 17.94 -5.16 -2.00
CA GLU A 29 18.42 -6.04 -3.05
C GLU A 29 17.63 -5.80 -4.31
N GLU A 30 18.16 -6.26 -5.40
CA GLU A 30 17.51 -6.07 -6.67
C GLU A 30 16.16 -6.74 -6.72
N LYS A 31 16.02 -7.81 -5.98
CA LYS A 31 14.79 -8.58 -6.03
C LYS A 31 13.92 -8.34 -4.84
N LYS A 32 13.92 -7.15 -4.37
CA LYS A 32 13.07 -6.80 -3.27
C LYS A 32 11.63 -7.10 -3.64
N SER A 33 10.98 -7.95 -2.89
CA SER A 33 9.63 -8.37 -3.22
C SER A 33 8.57 -7.69 -2.37
N GLU A 34 8.97 -6.97 -1.32
CA GLU A 34 8.01 -6.25 -0.49
C GLU A 34 8.27 -4.78 -0.56
N THR A 35 7.22 -4.02 -0.35
CA THR A 35 7.35 -2.58 -0.31
C THR A 35 6.36 -2.04 0.71
N ILE A 36 6.61 -0.82 1.15
CA ILE A 36 5.79 -0.16 2.15
C ILE A 36 5.03 0.96 1.47
N GLY A 37 3.77 1.10 1.83
CA GLY A 37 2.97 2.18 1.31
C GLY A 37 2.03 2.69 2.36
N GLU A 38 1.37 3.78 2.05
CA GLU A 38 0.39 4.39 2.93
C GLU A 38 -0.98 4.23 2.33
N VAL A 39 -1.93 3.75 3.13
CA VAL A 39 -3.30 3.60 2.68
C VAL A 39 -3.94 4.98 2.65
N ILE A 40 -4.41 5.39 1.49
CA ILE A 40 -5.01 6.71 1.34
C ILE A 40 -6.51 6.64 1.11
N SER A 41 -7.04 5.47 0.78
CA SER A 41 -8.48 5.31 0.64
C SER A 41 -8.82 3.83 0.74
N CYS A 42 -9.99 3.53 1.28
CA CYS A 42 -10.44 2.16 1.48
C CYS A 42 -11.84 1.99 0.94
N GLY A 43 -12.13 0.80 0.42
CA GLY A 43 -13.48 0.44 0.03
C GLY A 43 -14.36 0.21 1.25
N GLU A 44 -15.66 0.12 0.99
CA GLU A 44 -16.62 0.05 2.07
C GLU A 44 -16.54 -1.28 2.84
N ALA A 45 -16.01 -2.32 2.23
CA ALA A 45 -15.95 -3.63 2.89
C ALA A 45 -14.59 -3.93 3.50
N VAL A 46 -13.66 -2.98 3.46
CA VAL A 46 -12.33 -3.19 4.03
C VAL A 46 -12.42 -3.14 5.54
N GLN A 47 -11.83 -4.13 6.20
CA GLN A 47 -11.86 -4.21 7.65
C GLN A 47 -10.48 -4.27 8.28
N SER A 48 -9.48 -4.69 7.52
CA SER A 48 -8.16 -4.95 8.09
C SER A 48 -7.30 -3.72 8.21
N VAL A 49 -7.56 -2.71 7.41
CA VAL A 49 -6.73 -1.52 7.38
C VAL A 49 -7.63 -0.30 7.35
N ALA A 50 -7.05 0.84 7.62
CA ALA A 50 -7.76 2.11 7.59
C ALA A 50 -6.90 3.15 6.93
N VAL A 51 -7.53 4.23 6.52
CA VAL A 51 -6.81 5.35 5.91
C VAL A 51 -5.77 5.86 6.90
N GLY A 52 -4.56 6.04 6.39
CA GLY A 52 -3.47 6.51 7.22
C GLY A 52 -2.55 5.42 7.71
N ASN A 53 -2.96 4.15 7.58
CA ASN A 53 -2.10 3.06 7.99
C ASN A 53 -0.93 2.92 7.03
N LYS A 54 0.21 2.52 7.56
CA LYS A 54 1.33 2.09 6.75
C LYS A 54 1.26 0.60 6.62
N VAL A 55 1.43 0.11 5.43
CA VAL A 55 1.24 -1.32 5.17
C VAL A 55 2.41 -1.85 4.38
N LEU A 56 2.63 -3.14 4.56
CA LEU A 56 3.65 -3.87 3.82
C LEU A 56 2.92 -4.78 2.84
N TYR A 57 3.32 -4.76 1.59
CA TYR A 57 2.64 -5.56 0.59
C TYR A 57 3.65 -6.01 -0.46
N ALA A 58 3.26 -7.03 -1.21
CA ALA A 58 4.12 -7.57 -2.25
C ALA A 58 4.26 -6.54 -3.36
N ARG A 59 5.45 -6.40 -3.87
CA ARG A 59 5.73 -5.37 -4.84
C ARG A 59 4.87 -5.47 -6.09
N TYR A 60 4.49 -6.68 -6.43
CA TYR A 60 3.72 -6.90 -7.65
C TYR A 60 2.23 -6.95 -7.40
N ALA A 61 1.81 -6.72 -6.18
CA ALA A 61 0.39 -6.77 -5.88
C ALA A 61 -0.31 -5.56 -6.46
N GLY A 62 -1.54 -5.76 -6.87
CA GLY A 62 -2.37 -4.65 -7.28
C GLY A 62 -2.06 -4.15 -8.67
N SER A 63 -2.71 -3.05 -9.00
CA SER A 63 -2.59 -2.42 -10.30
C SER A 63 -2.15 -0.98 -10.12
N PRO A 64 -1.09 -0.56 -10.78
CA PRO A 64 -0.69 0.83 -10.69
C PRO A 64 -1.63 1.71 -11.49
N VAL A 65 -1.95 2.87 -10.95
CA VAL A 65 -2.76 3.85 -11.62
C VAL A 65 -2.17 5.22 -11.36
N THR A 66 -2.47 6.15 -12.24
CA THR A 66 -2.03 7.51 -12.08
C THR A 66 -3.25 8.40 -11.98
N ILE A 67 -3.40 9.08 -10.85
CA ILE A 67 -4.53 9.95 -10.59
C ILE A 67 -3.99 11.35 -10.31
N ASP A 68 -4.39 12.29 -11.12
CA ASP A 68 -3.98 13.69 -10.93
C ASP A 68 -2.45 13.81 -10.84
N GLY A 69 -1.75 13.04 -11.68
CA GLY A 69 -0.30 13.11 -11.68
C GLY A 69 0.39 12.35 -10.59
N GLU A 70 -0.35 11.66 -9.76
CA GLU A 70 0.21 10.93 -8.64
C GLU A 70 0.10 9.45 -8.91
N GLU A 71 1.17 8.73 -8.66
CA GLU A 71 1.19 7.29 -8.88
C GLU A 71 0.68 6.57 -7.65
N LEU A 72 -0.38 5.82 -7.84
CA LEU A 72 -1.01 5.08 -6.76
C LEU A 72 -1.16 3.64 -7.20
N THR A 73 -1.44 2.77 -6.24
CA THR A 73 -1.67 1.36 -6.52
C THR A 73 -2.99 0.96 -5.90
N ILE A 74 -3.83 0.31 -6.67
CA ILE A 74 -5.09 -0.25 -6.18
C ILE A 74 -4.89 -1.72 -5.98
N MET A 75 -5.21 -2.21 -4.78
CA MET A 75 -5.05 -3.62 -4.50
C MET A 75 -6.17 -4.08 -3.60
N HIS A 76 -6.30 -5.38 -3.48
CA HIS A 76 -7.29 -6.00 -2.63
C HIS A 76 -6.74 -6.04 -1.21
N GLU A 77 -7.65 -5.99 -0.25
CA GLU A 77 -7.27 -6.06 1.15
C GLU A 77 -6.40 -7.29 1.44
N ALA A 78 -6.69 -8.39 0.78
CA ALA A 78 -5.96 -9.63 1.00
C ALA A 78 -4.53 -9.58 0.49
N ASP A 79 -4.20 -8.58 -0.31
CA ASP A 79 -2.83 -8.45 -0.82
C ASP A 79 -1.91 -7.79 0.18
N ILE A 80 -2.44 -7.26 1.25
CA ILE A 80 -1.64 -6.62 2.27
C ILE A 80 -1.04 -7.71 3.15
N LEU A 81 0.26 -7.64 3.34
CA LEU A 81 0.94 -8.64 4.15
C LEU A 81 0.93 -8.28 5.62
N ALA A 82 1.05 -7.01 5.93
CA ALA A 82 1.11 -6.59 7.32
C ALA A 82 0.77 -5.12 7.42
N VAL A 83 0.34 -4.71 8.60
CA VAL A 83 0.11 -3.30 8.91
C VAL A 83 1.21 -2.87 9.86
N LEU A 84 1.85 -1.76 9.54
CA LEU A 84 2.99 -1.27 10.30
C LEU A 84 2.55 -0.16 11.24
N GLY A 85 3.24 -0.05 12.30
CA GLY A 85 3.00 0.99 13.25
C GLY A 85 2.02 0.64 14.30
#